data_9caa81a6ad625cd02b7b3dfbcf65eae0
#
_entry.id   9caa81a6ad625cd02b7b3dfbcf65eae0
#
_cell.length_a   1.000
_cell.length_b   1.000
_cell.length_c   1.000
_cell.angle_alpha   90.00
_cell.angle_beta   90.00
_cell.angle_gamma   90.00
#
_symmetry.space_group_name_H-M   'P 1'
#
loop_
_entity.id
_entity.type
_entity.pdbx_description
1 polymer ?
#
loop_
_entity_poly.entity_id
_entity_poly.type
_entity_poly.pdbx_seq_one_letter_code
_entity_poly.pdbx_strand_id
1 'polypeptide(L)'
;MGGVDKKEALLASLRGKSKYKYSRYRGLPIRYAGGKSLAVGHVVEHLPAGMRLLVSPFIGGGSVEIACARELGLSVRGYDVFDVLANYWRVQLRSPVKLADRIARWKPTRGRYRIVKNRLKRHWHGGQPITDKLELAAHYWFNHNLSYGPGFLGWMSSIYEEPQRFARLLDKVRDFRCPTLSVRQGSFEDTIPRHQSDFLYCDPPYYLDGDSRMFRGIYPMRNFPVHHKGFDHARLRDLLREHHGGFILSYNDCRTVRKWYAGFRIAEVEWQYTLGQGETRIGKNRTGNR
;
A
#
# COMPACT_ATOMS: atom_id res chain seq x y z
N MET A 1 9.11 -28.73 8.58
CA MET A 1 7.76 -29.02 8.00
C MET A 1 6.77 -27.84 8.01
N GLY A 2 7.12 -26.58 8.26
CA GLY A 2 6.11 -25.52 8.49
C GLY A 2 5.83 -24.51 7.37
N GLY A 3 6.62 -24.45 6.30
CA GLY A 3 6.51 -23.34 5.34
C GLY A 3 5.57 -23.56 4.15
N VAL A 4 5.55 -24.77 3.60
CA VAL A 4 4.68 -25.12 2.46
C VAL A 4 3.24 -25.15 2.89
N ASP A 5 2.97 -25.71 4.09
CA ASP A 5 1.63 -25.78 4.67
C ASP A 5 0.99 -24.40 4.88
N LYS A 6 1.72 -23.41 5.43
CA LYS A 6 1.20 -22.06 5.63
C LYS A 6 0.85 -21.31 4.35
N LYS A 7 1.66 -21.49 3.31
CA LYS A 7 1.41 -20.88 1.99
C LYS A 7 0.13 -21.48 1.36
N GLU A 8 0.01 -22.79 1.38
CA GLU A 8 -1.19 -23.48 0.85
C GLU A 8 -2.44 -23.13 1.65
N ALA A 9 -2.36 -23.10 2.99
CA ALA A 9 -3.45 -22.68 3.86
C ALA A 9 -3.92 -21.26 3.55
N LEU A 10 -3.00 -20.31 3.39
CA LEU A 10 -3.34 -18.94 3.02
C LEU A 10 -3.99 -18.88 1.63
N LEU A 11 -3.42 -19.54 0.63
CA LEU A 11 -3.98 -19.57 -0.71
C LEU A 11 -5.38 -20.19 -0.73
N ALA A 12 -5.58 -21.27 0.01
CA ALA A 12 -6.89 -21.92 0.16
C ALA A 12 -7.92 -20.99 0.81
N SER A 13 -7.53 -20.24 1.85
CA SER A 13 -8.40 -19.26 2.52
C SER A 13 -8.80 -18.09 1.62
N LEU A 14 -7.94 -17.73 0.66
CA LEU A 14 -8.18 -16.66 -0.29
C LEU A 14 -8.92 -17.14 -1.56
N ARG A 15 -8.92 -18.44 -1.87
CA ARG A 15 -9.71 -18.99 -2.97
C ARG A 15 -11.19 -18.76 -2.68
N GLY A 16 -11.80 -17.87 -3.42
CA GLY A 16 -13.16 -17.42 -3.16
C GLY A 16 -14.18 -17.92 -4.18
N LYS A 17 -15.45 -17.80 -3.81
CA LYS A 17 -16.61 -18.02 -4.69
C LYS A 17 -16.82 -16.84 -5.68
N SER A 18 -15.84 -15.95 -5.83
CA SER A 18 -15.91 -14.80 -6.75
C SER A 18 -15.47 -15.20 -8.15
N LYS A 19 -15.79 -14.37 -9.15
CA LYS A 19 -15.29 -14.54 -10.52
C LYS A 19 -13.75 -14.40 -10.65
N TYR A 20 -13.09 -13.94 -9.61
CA TYR A 20 -11.62 -13.84 -9.54
C TYR A 20 -11.04 -15.04 -8.78
N LYS A 21 -9.83 -15.43 -9.13
CA LYS A 21 -9.10 -16.55 -8.50
C LYS A 21 -8.99 -16.41 -6.99
N TYR A 22 -8.76 -15.17 -6.51
CA TYR A 22 -8.58 -14.87 -5.10
C TYR A 22 -9.51 -13.77 -4.60
N SER A 23 -9.96 -13.91 -3.37
CA SER A 23 -10.71 -12.91 -2.64
C SER A 23 -9.76 -11.89 -1.99
N ARG A 24 -10.35 -10.80 -1.48
CA ARG A 24 -9.59 -9.74 -0.82
C ARG A 24 -8.98 -10.21 0.50
N TYR A 25 -7.68 -10.02 0.67
CA TYR A 25 -7.04 -10.09 1.98
C TYR A 25 -7.55 -8.97 2.89
N ARG A 26 -7.93 -9.33 4.11
CA ARG A 26 -8.54 -8.42 5.09
C ARG A 26 -7.62 -8.26 6.31
N GLY A 27 -7.94 -7.30 7.20
CA GLY A 27 -7.18 -7.10 8.44
C GLY A 27 -6.12 -6.00 8.37
N LEU A 28 -6.20 -5.15 7.33
CA LEU A 28 -5.32 -4.00 7.20
C LEU A 28 -5.78 -2.85 8.11
N PRO A 29 -4.86 -2.16 8.83
CA PRO A 29 -5.19 -1.07 9.72
C PRO A 29 -5.41 0.26 8.99
N ILE A 30 -5.03 0.31 7.72
CA ILE A 30 -5.13 1.48 6.85
C ILE A 30 -5.78 1.10 5.53
N ARG A 31 -6.63 1.97 5.00
CA ARG A 31 -7.09 1.93 3.61
C ARG A 31 -6.00 2.58 2.75
N TYR A 32 -5.74 2.04 1.58
CA TYR A 32 -4.71 2.61 0.70
C TYR A 32 -5.13 2.56 -0.77
N ALA A 33 -4.99 3.68 -1.48
CA ALA A 33 -5.21 3.73 -2.91
C ALA A 33 -4.14 2.91 -3.64
N GLY A 34 -4.54 2.12 -4.62
CA GLY A 34 -3.62 1.19 -5.30
C GLY A 34 -3.23 -0.04 -4.47
N GLY A 35 -3.76 -0.19 -3.24
CA GLY A 35 -3.44 -1.33 -2.37
C GLY A 35 -3.77 -2.68 -3.00
N LYS A 36 -2.83 -3.62 -2.88
CA LYS A 36 -2.83 -4.94 -3.53
C LYS A 36 -3.63 -6.02 -2.77
N SER A 37 -4.63 -5.62 -1.97
CA SER A 37 -5.39 -6.59 -1.15
C SER A 37 -6.11 -7.68 -1.94
N LEU A 38 -6.44 -7.45 -3.22
CA LEU A 38 -6.98 -8.45 -4.14
C LEU A 38 -5.89 -9.24 -4.88
N ALA A 39 -4.66 -8.72 -4.92
CA ALA A 39 -3.54 -9.36 -5.57
C ALA A 39 -2.70 -10.23 -4.62
N VAL A 40 -2.98 -10.21 -3.31
CA VAL A 40 -2.20 -10.96 -2.30
C VAL A 40 -2.04 -12.43 -2.69
N GLY A 41 -3.12 -13.11 -3.06
CA GLY A 41 -3.07 -14.52 -3.47
C GLY A 41 -2.17 -14.75 -4.68
N HIS A 42 -2.26 -13.87 -5.69
CA HIS A 42 -1.41 -13.94 -6.88
C HIS A 42 0.08 -13.77 -6.55
N VAL A 43 0.42 -12.79 -5.70
CA VAL A 43 1.81 -12.57 -5.29
C VAL A 43 2.32 -13.74 -4.44
N VAL A 44 1.55 -14.18 -3.45
CA VAL A 44 1.90 -15.30 -2.57
C VAL A 44 2.14 -16.59 -3.35
N GLU A 45 1.35 -16.86 -4.38
CA GLU A 45 1.51 -18.03 -5.25
C GLU A 45 2.91 -18.11 -5.88
N HIS A 46 3.51 -16.96 -6.21
CA HIS A 46 4.81 -16.87 -6.86
C HIS A 46 6.00 -16.72 -5.90
N LEU A 47 5.75 -16.64 -4.60
CA LEU A 47 6.85 -16.58 -3.62
C LEU A 47 7.65 -17.89 -3.61
N PRO A 48 8.99 -17.83 -3.56
CA PRO A 48 9.83 -19.02 -3.48
C PRO A 48 9.56 -19.82 -2.19
N ALA A 49 9.75 -21.13 -2.27
CA ALA A 49 9.71 -21.98 -1.08
C ALA A 49 10.92 -21.71 -0.16
N GLY A 50 10.72 -21.87 1.15
CA GLY A 50 11.81 -21.74 2.12
C GLY A 50 12.29 -20.31 2.39
N MET A 51 11.67 -19.29 1.78
CA MET A 51 12.00 -17.89 2.02
C MET A 51 11.75 -17.52 3.48
N ARG A 52 12.66 -16.74 4.08
CA ARG A 52 12.56 -16.26 5.48
C ARG A 52 12.41 -14.75 5.58
N LEU A 53 12.92 -14.01 4.60
CA LEU A 53 12.91 -12.56 4.56
C LEU A 53 12.33 -12.07 3.25
N LEU A 54 11.40 -11.12 3.36
CA LEU A 54 10.87 -10.33 2.25
C LEU A 54 11.25 -8.87 2.44
N VAL A 55 11.79 -8.24 1.41
CA VAL A 55 12.07 -6.80 1.40
C VAL A 55 11.12 -6.11 0.43
N SER A 56 10.48 -5.04 0.86
CA SER A 56 9.57 -4.25 0.03
C SER A 56 10.03 -2.80 -0.03
N PRO A 57 10.61 -2.34 -1.15
CA PRO A 57 11.00 -0.94 -1.35
C PRO A 57 9.83 0.03 -1.46
N PHE A 58 8.60 -0.47 -1.64
CA PHE A 58 7.38 0.31 -1.87
C PHE A 58 6.23 -0.23 -1.01
N ILE A 59 6.33 -0.11 0.31
CA ILE A 59 5.34 -0.77 1.18
C ILE A 59 3.92 -0.22 1.01
N GLY A 60 3.74 1.08 0.78
CA GLY A 60 2.44 1.69 0.65
C GLY A 60 1.45 1.26 1.73
N GLY A 61 0.33 0.64 1.34
CA GLY A 61 -0.67 0.09 2.25
C GLY A 61 -0.32 -1.26 2.88
N GLY A 62 0.79 -1.90 2.53
CA GLY A 62 1.33 -3.09 3.15
C GLY A 62 0.51 -4.37 2.99
N SER A 63 -0.34 -4.48 1.97
CA SER A 63 -1.27 -5.62 1.86
C SER A 63 -0.56 -6.97 1.71
N VAL A 64 0.46 -7.03 0.88
CA VAL A 64 1.25 -8.23 0.62
C VAL A 64 2.20 -8.48 1.79
N GLU A 65 2.85 -7.44 2.25
CA GLU A 65 3.83 -7.46 3.32
C GLU A 65 3.22 -7.99 4.63
N ILE A 66 2.02 -7.50 4.97
CA ILE A 66 1.27 -7.94 6.15
C ILE A 66 0.83 -9.39 6.01
N ALA A 67 0.35 -9.79 4.84
CA ALA A 67 -0.03 -11.18 4.59
C ALA A 67 1.20 -12.11 4.72
N CYS A 68 2.33 -11.74 4.15
CA CYS A 68 3.58 -12.48 4.27
C CYS A 68 4.07 -12.57 5.73
N ALA A 69 4.00 -11.47 6.46
CA ALA A 69 4.45 -11.42 7.85
C ALA A 69 3.54 -12.22 8.79
N ARG A 70 2.22 -12.07 8.67
CA ARG A 70 1.24 -12.65 9.62
C ARG A 70 0.90 -14.10 9.29
N GLU A 71 0.63 -14.37 8.03
CA GLU A 71 0.08 -15.67 7.62
C GLU A 71 1.22 -16.66 7.29
N LEU A 72 2.30 -16.19 6.67
CA LEU A 72 3.44 -17.04 6.34
C LEU A 72 4.53 -17.05 7.40
N GLY A 73 4.51 -16.08 8.35
CA GLY A 73 5.51 -15.95 9.40
C GLY A 73 6.85 -15.44 8.91
N LEU A 74 6.89 -14.77 7.75
CA LEU A 74 8.11 -14.20 7.20
C LEU A 74 8.56 -12.98 8.00
N SER A 75 9.87 -12.79 8.08
CA SER A 75 10.43 -11.48 8.43
C SER A 75 10.23 -10.54 7.25
N VAL A 76 9.68 -9.33 7.51
CA VAL A 76 9.41 -8.36 6.43
C VAL A 76 10.05 -7.02 6.74
N ARG A 77 10.81 -6.49 5.79
CA ARG A 77 11.40 -5.15 5.83
C ARG A 77 10.77 -4.29 4.76
N GLY A 78 9.85 -3.40 5.18
CA GLY A 78 9.17 -2.45 4.30
C GLY A 78 9.88 -1.10 4.30
N TYR A 79 9.91 -0.47 3.15
CA TYR A 79 10.40 0.89 2.94
C TYR A 79 9.38 1.71 2.16
N ASP A 80 9.39 3.00 2.39
CA ASP A 80 8.65 3.96 1.59
C ASP A 80 9.40 5.30 1.59
N VAL A 81 9.43 5.95 0.46
CA VAL A 81 10.05 7.27 0.34
C VAL A 81 9.24 8.32 1.08
N PHE A 82 7.93 8.11 1.22
CA PHE A 82 7.02 9.01 1.89
C PHE A 82 7.18 8.95 3.42
N ASP A 83 7.84 9.93 3.98
CA ASP A 83 8.21 10.03 5.39
C ASP A 83 7.02 9.96 6.35
N VAL A 84 5.90 10.63 5.99
CA VAL A 84 4.67 10.66 6.79
C VAL A 84 4.04 9.26 6.87
N LEU A 85 4.03 8.51 5.77
CA LEU A 85 3.57 7.13 5.73
C LEU A 85 4.51 6.20 6.52
N ALA A 86 5.81 6.34 6.32
CA ALA A 86 6.81 5.58 7.08
C ALA A 86 6.71 5.85 8.59
N ASN A 87 6.45 7.12 8.99
CA ASN A 87 6.17 7.48 10.37
C ASN A 87 4.89 6.81 10.90
N TYR A 88 3.80 6.86 10.11
CA TYR A 88 2.56 6.17 10.49
C TYR A 88 2.79 4.68 10.75
N TRP A 89 3.46 3.98 9.84
CA TRP A 89 3.74 2.55 10.01
C TRP A 89 4.58 2.26 11.26
N ARG A 90 5.62 3.06 11.54
CA ARG A 90 6.43 2.89 12.76
C ARG A 90 5.60 3.03 14.03
N VAL A 91 4.71 4.02 14.06
CA VAL A 91 3.82 4.24 15.22
C VAL A 91 2.77 3.14 15.33
N GLN A 92 2.15 2.75 14.21
CA GLN A 92 1.16 1.68 14.15
C GLN A 92 1.71 0.35 14.65
N LEU A 93 2.94 0.01 14.28
CA LEU A 93 3.59 -1.24 14.69
C LEU A 93 4.03 -1.24 16.17
N ARG A 94 4.48 -0.08 16.68
CA ARG A 94 5.03 0.01 18.04
C ARG A 94 3.98 0.33 19.10
N SER A 95 2.99 1.11 18.79
CA SER A 95 2.07 1.71 19.75
C SER A 95 0.64 1.80 19.23
N PRO A 96 0.04 0.69 18.72
CA PRO A 96 -1.28 0.72 18.07
C PRO A 96 -2.39 1.22 19.00
N VAL A 97 -2.37 0.84 20.27
CA VAL A 97 -3.35 1.29 21.28
C VAL A 97 -3.24 2.81 21.49
N LYS A 98 -2.02 3.34 21.73
CA LYS A 98 -1.81 4.79 21.88
C LYS A 98 -2.25 5.57 20.65
N LEU A 99 -1.99 5.02 19.45
CA LEU A 99 -2.44 5.65 18.20
C LEU A 99 -3.95 5.68 18.10
N ALA A 100 -4.63 4.57 18.36
CA ALA A 100 -6.09 4.50 18.35
C ALA A 100 -6.71 5.46 19.38
N ASP A 101 -6.17 5.50 20.61
CA ASP A 101 -6.64 6.42 21.66
C ASP A 101 -6.43 7.88 21.29
N ARG A 102 -5.30 8.20 20.63
CA ARG A 102 -5.05 9.56 20.14
C ARG A 102 -6.04 9.98 19.08
N ILE A 103 -6.34 9.10 18.15
CA ILE A 103 -7.33 9.35 17.08
C ILE A 103 -8.74 9.44 17.65
N ALA A 104 -9.10 8.60 18.62
CA ALA A 104 -10.42 8.54 19.23
C ALA A 104 -10.85 9.86 19.93
N ARG A 105 -9.89 10.71 20.31
CA ARG A 105 -10.17 12.05 20.86
C ARG A 105 -10.82 12.99 19.82
N TRP A 106 -10.81 12.63 18.56
CA TRP A 106 -11.39 13.45 17.49
C TRP A 106 -12.72 12.87 17.01
N LYS A 107 -13.76 13.68 17.06
CA LYS A 107 -15.02 13.33 16.42
C LYS A 107 -14.85 13.39 14.89
N PRO A 108 -15.36 12.41 14.13
CA PRO A 108 -15.19 12.35 12.67
C PRO A 108 -16.17 13.29 11.95
N THR A 109 -16.09 14.59 12.23
CA THR A 109 -16.90 15.64 11.61
C THR A 109 -16.13 16.36 10.50
N ARG A 110 -16.84 16.95 9.54
CA ARG A 110 -16.24 17.77 8.47
C ARG A 110 -15.38 18.91 9.02
N GLY A 111 -15.84 19.54 10.12
CA GLY A 111 -15.09 20.60 10.80
C GLY A 111 -13.75 20.10 11.33
N ARG A 112 -13.76 18.99 12.09
CA ARG A 112 -12.54 18.35 12.61
C ARG A 112 -11.63 17.89 11.47
N TYR A 113 -12.19 17.25 10.45
CA TYR A 113 -11.42 16.80 9.29
C TYR A 113 -10.69 17.96 8.60
N ARG A 114 -11.34 19.10 8.42
CA ARG A 114 -10.74 20.31 7.84
C ARG A 114 -9.58 20.83 8.68
N ILE A 115 -9.73 20.86 10.02
CA ILE A 115 -8.66 21.27 10.94
C ILE A 115 -7.44 20.34 10.79
N VAL A 116 -7.66 19.02 10.86
CA VAL A 116 -6.61 18.01 10.72
C VAL A 116 -5.93 18.13 9.36
N LYS A 117 -6.69 18.22 8.27
CA LYS A 117 -6.17 18.39 6.91
C LYS A 117 -5.31 19.65 6.78
N ASN A 118 -5.77 20.79 7.29
CA ASN A 118 -5.03 22.05 7.23
C ASN A 118 -3.74 21.99 8.05
N ARG A 119 -3.76 21.33 9.21
CA ARG A 119 -2.58 21.13 10.04
C ARG A 119 -1.53 20.26 9.33
N LEU A 120 -2.00 19.15 8.71
CA LEU A 120 -1.17 18.25 7.94
C LEU A 120 -0.62 18.92 6.67
N LYS A 121 -1.42 19.75 6.00
CA LYS A 121 -0.99 20.55 4.85
C LYS A 121 0.14 21.53 5.21
N ARG A 122 0.02 22.23 6.35
CA ARG A 122 1.08 23.14 6.84
C ARG A 122 2.36 22.39 7.19
N HIS A 123 2.24 21.21 7.80
CA HIS A 123 3.39 20.33 8.04
C HIS A 123 4.08 19.95 6.73
N TRP A 124 3.31 19.50 5.74
CA TRP A 124 3.82 19.04 4.45
C TRP A 124 4.51 20.14 3.65
N HIS A 125 3.99 21.35 3.67
CA HIS A 125 4.59 22.50 2.97
C HIS A 125 5.67 23.22 3.78
N GLY A 126 6.13 22.67 4.87
CA GLY A 126 7.24 23.22 5.67
C GLY A 126 6.88 24.42 6.57
N GLY A 127 5.61 24.87 6.58
CA GLY A 127 5.20 26.05 7.34
C GLY A 127 5.13 25.84 8.86
N GLN A 128 4.66 24.68 9.30
CA GLN A 128 4.55 24.33 10.72
C GLN A 128 4.72 22.81 10.89
N PRO A 129 5.88 22.30 11.26
CA PRO A 129 6.09 20.88 11.45
C PRO A 129 5.27 20.32 12.61
N ILE A 130 4.80 19.08 12.46
CA ILE A 130 4.29 18.26 13.54
C ILE A 130 5.45 17.39 13.99
N THR A 131 6.10 17.76 15.08
CA THR A 131 7.33 17.11 15.58
C THR A 131 7.04 15.82 16.35
N ASP A 132 5.91 15.78 17.06
CA ASP A 132 5.46 14.55 17.75
C ASP A 132 5.03 13.50 16.71
N LYS A 133 5.70 12.35 16.75
CA LYS A 133 5.51 11.23 15.81
C LYS A 133 4.13 10.59 15.93
N LEU A 134 3.60 10.48 17.15
CA LEU A 134 2.26 9.94 17.40
C LEU A 134 1.19 10.90 16.85
N GLU A 135 1.37 12.18 17.07
CA GLU A 135 0.48 13.22 16.57
C GLU A 135 0.47 13.26 15.03
N LEU A 136 1.65 13.18 14.41
CA LEU A 136 1.76 13.12 12.95
C LEU A 136 1.07 11.86 12.38
N ALA A 137 1.29 10.72 13.00
CA ALA A 137 0.64 9.46 12.59
C ALA A 137 -0.89 9.53 12.72
N ALA A 138 -1.39 10.13 13.82
CA ALA A 138 -2.82 10.31 14.03
C ALA A 138 -3.44 11.27 12.98
N HIS A 139 -2.78 12.39 12.68
CA HIS A 139 -3.21 13.33 11.63
C HIS A 139 -3.25 12.65 10.26
N TYR A 140 -2.18 11.92 9.92
CA TYR A 140 -2.11 11.20 8.66
C TYR A 140 -3.24 10.18 8.55
N TRP A 141 -3.38 9.30 9.54
CA TRP A 141 -4.42 8.26 9.51
C TRP A 141 -5.83 8.84 9.41
N PHE A 142 -6.16 9.86 10.23
CA PHE A 142 -7.47 10.48 10.23
C PHE A 142 -7.80 11.12 8.88
N ASN A 143 -6.86 11.87 8.30
CA ASN A 143 -7.05 12.45 6.99
C ASN A 143 -7.16 11.38 5.89
N HIS A 144 -6.24 10.43 5.87
CA HIS A 144 -6.14 9.44 4.80
C HIS A 144 -7.31 8.45 4.82
N ASN A 145 -7.63 7.87 5.98
CA ASN A 145 -8.68 6.86 6.09
C ASN A 145 -10.10 7.42 5.97
N LEU A 146 -10.34 8.65 6.37
CA LEU A 146 -11.66 9.26 6.30
C LEU A 146 -11.90 9.98 4.97
N SER A 147 -10.92 10.03 4.07
CA SER A 147 -11.09 10.63 2.76
C SER A 147 -11.95 9.76 1.83
N TYR A 148 -12.58 10.43 0.89
CA TYR A 148 -13.24 9.79 -0.25
C TYR A 148 -12.17 9.28 -1.23
N GLY A 149 -12.04 7.95 -1.35
CA GLY A 149 -10.87 7.36 -1.97
C GLY A 149 -9.62 7.65 -1.11
N PRO A 150 -9.05 6.65 -0.42
CA PRO A 150 -7.98 6.90 0.54
C PRO A 150 -6.86 7.69 -0.12
N GLY A 151 -6.69 8.94 0.33
CA GLY A 151 -5.75 9.87 -0.28
C GLY A 151 -5.24 10.90 0.71
N PHE A 152 -3.95 11.19 0.62
CA PHE A 152 -3.33 12.24 1.40
C PHE A 152 -3.88 13.60 1.01
N LEU A 153 -4.29 14.39 1.98
CA LEU A 153 -4.96 15.69 1.81
C LEU A 153 -6.24 15.63 0.96
N GLY A 154 -6.88 14.46 0.90
CA GLY A 154 -8.11 14.22 0.17
C GLY A 154 -9.33 14.94 0.76
N TRP A 155 -10.52 14.66 0.22
CA TRP A 155 -11.80 15.17 0.69
C TRP A 155 -12.45 14.15 1.64
N MET A 156 -13.08 14.62 2.73
CA MET A 156 -13.77 13.73 3.65
C MET A 156 -14.95 13.04 2.99
N SER A 157 -15.08 11.74 3.22
CA SER A 157 -16.27 10.98 2.87
C SER A 157 -17.28 11.03 4.02
N SER A 158 -18.52 11.46 3.74
CA SER A 158 -19.59 11.57 4.72
C SER A 158 -19.95 10.25 5.39
N ILE A 159 -19.67 9.11 4.77
CA ILE A 159 -19.92 7.80 5.38
C ILE A 159 -19.16 7.57 6.70
N TYR A 160 -18.09 8.33 6.97
CA TYR A 160 -17.34 8.22 8.21
C TYR A 160 -17.79 9.20 9.29
N GLU A 161 -18.78 10.03 9.04
CA GLU A 161 -19.50 10.79 10.07
C GLU A 161 -20.32 9.86 10.96
N GLU A 162 -20.63 8.63 10.48
CA GLU A 162 -21.29 7.58 11.23
C GLU A 162 -20.37 7.02 12.33
N PRO A 163 -20.73 7.18 13.63
CA PRO A 163 -19.84 6.79 14.74
C PRO A 163 -19.44 5.32 14.73
N GLN A 164 -20.35 4.42 14.38
CA GLN A 164 -20.08 2.98 14.36
C GLN A 164 -19.04 2.60 13.28
N ARG A 165 -19.05 3.26 12.13
CA ARG A 165 -18.04 3.04 11.08
C ARG A 165 -16.68 3.54 11.52
N PHE A 166 -16.66 4.69 12.15
CA PHE A 166 -15.42 5.24 12.69
C PHE A 166 -14.85 4.34 13.79
N ALA A 167 -15.68 3.88 14.73
CA ALA A 167 -15.25 2.94 15.78
C ALA A 167 -14.64 1.67 15.21
N ARG A 168 -15.29 1.02 14.23
CA ARG A 168 -14.74 -0.16 13.55
C ARG A 168 -13.39 0.06 12.85
N LEU A 169 -13.13 1.28 12.38
CA LEU A 169 -11.81 1.64 11.85
C LEU A 169 -10.77 1.80 12.96
N LEU A 170 -11.15 2.36 14.10
CA LEU A 170 -10.27 2.48 15.27
C LEU A 170 -9.91 1.12 15.85
N ASP A 171 -10.87 0.19 15.93
CA ASP A 171 -10.61 -1.17 16.40
C ASP A 171 -9.53 -1.85 15.54
N LYS A 172 -9.58 -1.68 14.20
CA LYS A 172 -8.53 -2.20 13.31
C LYS A 172 -7.15 -1.63 13.60
N VAL A 173 -7.07 -0.37 14.00
CA VAL A 173 -5.80 0.27 14.41
C VAL A 173 -5.35 -0.29 15.76
N ARG A 174 -6.25 -0.33 16.73
CA ARG A 174 -5.99 -0.78 18.11
C ARG A 174 -5.50 -2.21 18.19
N ASP A 175 -6.17 -3.10 17.45
CA ASP A 175 -5.95 -4.55 17.53
C ASP A 175 -4.88 -5.05 16.56
N PHE A 176 -4.38 -4.17 15.70
CA PHE A 176 -3.38 -4.56 14.71
C PHE A 176 -2.06 -4.97 15.36
N ARG A 177 -1.60 -6.18 15.06
CA ARG A 177 -0.30 -6.72 15.46
C ARG A 177 0.38 -7.35 14.26
N CYS A 178 1.66 -7.05 14.09
CA CYS A 178 2.49 -7.63 13.04
C CYS A 178 3.97 -7.57 13.47
N PRO A 179 4.39 -8.43 14.42
CA PRO A 179 5.69 -8.30 15.07
C PRO A 179 6.89 -8.55 14.15
N THR A 180 6.70 -9.31 13.08
CA THR A 180 7.76 -9.63 12.10
C THR A 180 7.86 -8.62 10.96
N LEU A 181 7.02 -7.57 10.96
CA LEU A 181 7.09 -6.45 10.01
C LEU A 181 7.85 -5.28 10.64
N SER A 182 8.82 -4.76 9.92
CA SER A 182 9.47 -3.47 10.22
C SER A 182 9.35 -2.52 9.05
N VAL A 183 9.19 -1.21 9.34
CA VAL A 183 9.09 -0.20 8.28
C VAL A 183 10.04 0.96 8.54
N ARG A 184 10.73 1.39 7.49
CA ARG A 184 11.66 2.53 7.51
C ARG A 184 11.36 3.47 6.34
N GLN A 185 11.74 4.73 6.48
CA GLN A 185 11.82 5.63 5.34
C GLN A 185 13.04 5.25 4.51
N GLY A 186 12.87 5.23 3.20
CA GLY A 186 13.95 4.95 2.25
C GLY A 186 13.47 4.97 0.81
N SER A 187 14.36 5.41 -0.10
CA SER A 187 14.16 5.31 -1.54
C SER A 187 14.44 3.88 -2.02
N PHE A 188 13.83 3.47 -3.12
CA PHE A 188 14.17 2.22 -3.80
C PHE A 188 15.61 2.21 -4.30
N GLU A 189 16.14 3.38 -4.67
CA GLU A 189 17.52 3.57 -5.15
C GLU A 189 18.56 3.21 -4.09
N ASP A 190 18.26 3.47 -2.82
CA ASP A 190 19.10 3.07 -1.68
C ASP A 190 18.78 1.67 -1.17
N THR A 191 17.50 1.30 -1.24
CA THR A 191 17.00 0.06 -0.62
C THR A 191 17.41 -1.15 -1.44
N ILE A 192 17.25 -1.13 -2.77
CA ILE A 192 17.57 -2.28 -3.62
C ILE A 192 19.04 -2.66 -3.54
N PRO A 193 20.01 -1.71 -3.69
CA PRO A 193 21.43 -2.06 -3.55
C PRO A 193 21.83 -2.57 -2.17
N ARG A 194 21.19 -2.04 -1.11
CA ARG A 194 21.43 -2.49 0.27
C ARG A 194 20.98 -3.92 0.53
N HIS A 195 20.01 -4.40 -0.23
CA HIS A 195 19.38 -5.71 -0.12
C HIS A 195 19.64 -6.60 -1.34
N GLN A 196 20.81 -6.48 -1.93
CA GLN A 196 21.14 -7.05 -3.24
C GLN A 196 20.93 -8.57 -3.36
N SER A 197 21.00 -9.30 -2.23
CA SER A 197 20.81 -10.76 -2.18
C SER A 197 19.49 -11.19 -1.52
N ASP A 198 18.70 -10.24 -1.00
CA ASP A 198 17.41 -10.54 -0.37
C ASP A 198 16.30 -10.61 -1.44
N PHE A 199 15.24 -11.37 -1.18
CA PHE A 199 14.10 -11.43 -2.10
C PHE A 199 13.25 -10.17 -1.98
N LEU A 200 12.91 -9.54 -3.14
CA LEU A 200 12.17 -8.29 -3.18
C LEU A 200 10.71 -8.50 -3.63
N TYR A 201 9.81 -7.73 -3.02
CA TYR A 201 8.50 -7.44 -3.59
C TYR A 201 8.40 -5.94 -3.92
N CYS A 202 8.27 -5.64 -5.20
CA CYS A 202 8.23 -4.28 -5.72
C CYS A 202 6.83 -3.95 -6.27
N ASP A 203 6.22 -2.89 -5.74
CA ASP A 203 4.95 -2.35 -6.20
C ASP A 203 5.10 -0.83 -6.43
N PRO A 204 5.90 -0.43 -7.42
CA PRO A 204 6.19 0.97 -7.69
C PRO A 204 4.96 1.71 -8.23
N PRO A 205 5.01 3.05 -8.33
CA PRO A 205 4.08 3.79 -9.16
C PRO A 205 4.03 3.19 -10.57
N TYR A 206 2.82 2.98 -11.10
CA TYR A 206 2.65 2.35 -12.40
C TYR A 206 3.08 3.27 -13.54
N TYR A 207 3.64 2.67 -14.59
CA TYR A 207 4.03 3.40 -15.78
C TYR A 207 2.80 3.86 -16.56
N LEU A 208 2.64 5.15 -16.70
CA LEU A 208 1.54 5.76 -17.44
C LEU A 208 2.07 6.17 -18.82
N ASP A 209 1.84 5.32 -19.82
CA ASP A 209 2.18 5.62 -21.21
C ASP A 209 1.19 6.66 -21.76
N GLY A 210 1.69 7.84 -22.10
CA GLY A 210 0.94 8.91 -22.76
C GLY A 210 -0.36 9.31 -22.03
N ASP A 211 -1.48 9.21 -22.73
CA ASP A 211 -2.81 9.64 -22.28
C ASP A 211 -3.57 8.62 -21.43
N SER A 212 -2.91 7.67 -20.81
CA SER A 212 -3.58 6.67 -19.96
C SER A 212 -4.46 7.34 -18.91
N ARG A 213 -5.77 7.24 -19.10
CA ARG A 213 -6.79 7.77 -18.20
C ARG A 213 -7.00 6.88 -16.97
N MET A 214 -6.41 5.67 -16.96
CA MET A 214 -6.68 4.61 -16.01
C MET A 214 -6.39 5.00 -14.55
N PHE A 215 -5.42 5.89 -14.32
CA PHE A 215 -5.00 6.29 -12.96
C PHE A 215 -5.26 7.75 -12.62
N ARG A 216 -5.82 8.54 -13.54
CA ARG A 216 -6.08 9.98 -13.29
C ARG A 216 -7.02 10.26 -12.10
N GLY A 217 -7.83 9.29 -11.68
CA GLY A 217 -8.77 9.42 -10.55
C GLY A 217 -8.34 8.70 -9.28
N ILE A 218 -7.34 7.81 -9.32
CA ILE A 218 -6.93 7.00 -8.18
C ILE A 218 -5.96 7.76 -7.27
N TYR A 219 -5.09 8.57 -7.87
CA TYR A 219 -4.14 9.39 -7.14
C TYR A 219 -4.54 10.84 -7.27
N PRO A 220 -4.87 11.55 -6.20
CA PRO A 220 -5.18 12.97 -6.25
C PRO A 220 -3.92 13.76 -6.62
N MET A 221 -3.68 13.88 -7.92
CA MET A 221 -2.48 14.42 -8.55
C MET A 221 -2.18 15.88 -8.18
N ARG A 222 -3.16 16.61 -7.64
CA ARG A 222 -3.03 18.05 -7.46
C ARG A 222 -2.11 18.50 -6.33
N ASN A 223 -1.77 17.59 -5.39
CA ASN A 223 -1.03 17.98 -4.19
C ASN A 223 0.14 17.05 -3.85
N PHE A 224 0.51 16.10 -4.73
CA PHE A 224 1.50 15.09 -4.41
C PHE A 224 2.42 14.78 -5.60
N PRO A 225 3.55 15.49 -5.73
CA PRO A 225 4.48 15.24 -6.85
C PRO A 225 5.26 13.92 -6.72
N VAL A 226 5.13 13.19 -5.59
CA VAL A 226 6.03 12.09 -5.25
C VAL A 226 5.75 10.79 -6.03
N HIS A 227 4.57 10.62 -6.65
CA HIS A 227 4.16 9.26 -6.96
C HIS A 227 4.11 8.86 -8.43
N HIS A 228 3.89 9.71 -9.38
CA HIS A 228 3.77 9.29 -10.79
C HIS A 228 4.50 10.18 -11.79
N LYS A 229 4.55 11.47 -11.54
CA LYS A 229 5.36 12.37 -12.37
C LYS A 229 6.77 12.43 -11.80
N GLY A 230 7.73 11.95 -12.54
CA GLY A 230 9.14 11.98 -12.16
C GLY A 230 9.65 10.71 -11.45
N PHE A 231 8.85 9.63 -11.36
CA PHE A 231 9.38 8.34 -10.93
C PHE A 231 10.31 7.78 -12.00
N ASP A 232 11.53 7.44 -11.61
CA ASP A 232 12.53 6.89 -12.54
C ASP A 232 12.34 5.38 -12.74
N HIS A 233 11.46 5.06 -13.69
CA HIS A 233 11.18 3.69 -14.09
C HIS A 233 12.40 3.00 -14.74
N ALA A 234 13.26 3.76 -15.42
CA ALA A 234 14.46 3.22 -16.04
C ALA A 234 15.48 2.82 -14.96
N ARG A 235 15.68 3.68 -13.96
CA ARG A 235 16.55 3.38 -12.83
C ARG A 235 16.08 2.14 -12.05
N LEU A 236 14.76 2.02 -11.80
CA LEU A 236 14.22 0.82 -11.17
C LEU A 236 14.49 -0.43 -11.99
N ARG A 237 14.26 -0.38 -13.30
CA ARG A 237 14.55 -1.49 -14.20
C ARG A 237 16.02 -1.91 -14.11
N ASP A 238 16.94 -0.96 -14.13
CA ASP A 238 18.37 -1.23 -14.14
C ASP A 238 18.83 -1.86 -12.81
N LEU A 239 18.36 -1.32 -11.69
CA LEU A 239 18.61 -1.90 -10.36
C LEU A 239 18.06 -3.33 -10.22
N LEU A 240 16.87 -3.61 -10.78
CA LEU A 240 16.29 -4.95 -10.72
C LEU A 240 17.01 -5.94 -11.65
N ARG A 241 17.61 -5.48 -12.74
CA ARG A 241 18.45 -6.32 -13.62
C ARG A 241 19.77 -6.71 -12.96
N GLU A 242 20.33 -5.83 -12.14
CA GLU A 242 21.56 -6.07 -11.38
C GLU A 242 21.31 -6.82 -10.07
N HIS A 243 20.04 -7.01 -9.68
CA HIS A 243 19.69 -7.63 -8.41
C HIS A 243 19.82 -9.17 -8.45
N HIS A 244 20.44 -9.75 -7.41
CA HIS A 244 20.74 -11.18 -7.34
C HIS A 244 19.76 -12.00 -6.51
N GLY A 245 19.05 -11.38 -5.58
CA GLY A 245 18.18 -12.07 -4.62
C GLY A 245 16.83 -12.55 -5.17
N GLY A 246 16.52 -12.22 -6.42
CA GLY A 246 15.22 -12.47 -7.03
C GLY A 246 14.15 -11.46 -6.59
N PHE A 247 13.10 -11.30 -7.39
CA PHE A 247 12.03 -10.36 -7.10
C PHE A 247 10.69 -10.74 -7.70
N ILE A 248 9.63 -10.20 -7.13
CA ILE A 248 8.31 -10.06 -7.77
C ILE A 248 8.05 -8.58 -7.98
N LEU A 249 7.70 -8.20 -9.20
CA LEU A 249 7.37 -6.84 -9.59
C LEU A 249 5.92 -6.76 -10.06
N SER A 250 5.11 -5.94 -9.40
CA SER A 250 3.75 -5.61 -9.85
C SER A 250 3.78 -4.38 -10.75
N TYR A 251 3.24 -4.50 -11.95
CA TYR A 251 3.14 -3.40 -12.91
C TYR A 251 1.84 -3.46 -13.69
N ASN A 252 1.44 -2.33 -14.30
CA ASN A 252 0.40 -2.35 -15.32
C ASN A 252 0.94 -2.97 -16.62
N ASP A 253 0.08 -3.73 -17.29
CA ASP A 253 0.43 -4.32 -18.56
C ASP A 253 0.43 -3.26 -19.66
N CYS A 254 1.59 -3.04 -20.27
CA CYS A 254 1.76 -2.21 -21.45
C CYS A 254 3.01 -2.63 -22.23
N ARG A 255 3.06 -2.25 -23.52
CA ARG A 255 4.15 -2.61 -24.42
C ARG A 255 5.54 -2.22 -23.90
N THR A 256 5.64 -1.05 -23.29
CA THR A 256 6.91 -0.52 -22.77
C THR A 256 7.41 -1.36 -21.59
N VAL A 257 6.54 -1.67 -20.63
CA VAL A 257 6.89 -2.51 -19.46
C VAL A 257 7.26 -3.93 -19.92
N ARG A 258 6.49 -4.54 -20.84
CA ARG A 258 6.82 -5.85 -21.40
C ARG A 258 8.19 -5.85 -22.08
N LYS A 259 8.54 -4.79 -22.83
CA LYS A 259 9.88 -4.65 -23.45
C LYS A 259 10.99 -4.54 -22.40
N TRP A 260 10.77 -3.76 -21.33
CA TRP A 260 11.77 -3.59 -20.27
C TRP A 260 12.08 -4.88 -19.52
N TYR A 261 11.09 -5.76 -19.36
CA TYR A 261 11.21 -6.99 -18.57
C TYR A 261 11.10 -8.26 -19.41
N ALA A 262 11.35 -8.19 -20.74
CA ALA A 262 11.22 -9.32 -21.67
C ALA A 262 12.10 -10.53 -21.29
N GLY A 263 13.23 -10.33 -20.59
CA GLY A 263 14.12 -11.41 -20.12
C GLY A 263 13.66 -12.09 -18.82
N PHE A 264 12.55 -11.66 -18.21
CA PHE A 264 12.01 -12.21 -16.97
C PHE A 264 10.72 -12.99 -17.22
N ARG A 265 10.37 -13.87 -16.27
CA ARG A 265 9.07 -14.55 -16.30
C ARG A 265 7.96 -13.54 -16.04
N ILE A 266 7.06 -13.36 -16.99
CA ILE A 266 5.88 -12.49 -16.87
C ILE A 266 4.67 -13.38 -16.57
N ALA A 267 3.97 -13.09 -15.46
CA ALA A 267 2.70 -13.71 -15.11
C ALA A 267 1.57 -12.67 -15.34
N GLU A 268 0.65 -13.00 -16.25
CA GLU A 268 -0.53 -12.17 -16.48
C GLU A 268 -1.59 -12.49 -15.44
N VAL A 269 -2.03 -11.46 -14.70
CA VAL A 269 -3.03 -11.59 -13.66
C VAL A 269 -4.06 -10.49 -13.75
N GLU A 270 -5.31 -10.80 -13.45
CA GLU A 270 -6.40 -9.85 -13.48
C GLU A 270 -7.04 -9.71 -12.10
N TRP A 271 -7.20 -8.46 -11.64
CA TRP A 271 -8.01 -8.11 -10.47
C TRP A 271 -8.65 -6.73 -10.64
N GLN A 272 -9.72 -6.48 -9.91
CA GLN A 272 -10.40 -5.19 -9.95
C GLN A 272 -9.99 -4.32 -8.76
N TYR A 273 -9.53 -3.09 -9.02
CA TYR A 273 -9.38 -2.10 -7.97
C TYR A 273 -10.75 -1.64 -7.46
N THR A 274 -11.00 -1.75 -6.16
CA THR A 274 -12.29 -1.34 -5.55
C THR A 274 -12.49 0.17 -5.48
N LEU A 275 -11.49 0.96 -5.77
CA LEU A 275 -11.55 2.42 -5.75
C LEU A 275 -11.79 3.05 -7.12
N GLY A 276 -12.02 2.25 -8.15
CA GLY A 276 -12.45 2.69 -9.48
C GLY A 276 -13.89 3.22 -9.50
N GLN A 277 -14.27 4.06 -8.55
CA GLN A 277 -15.59 4.72 -8.60
C GLN A 277 -15.72 5.75 -9.73
N GLY A 278 -14.61 6.14 -10.34
CA GLY A 278 -14.63 6.89 -11.60
C GLY A 278 -15.13 6.05 -12.77
N GLU A 279 -14.86 4.75 -12.79
CA GLU A 279 -15.19 3.84 -13.88
C GLU A 279 -16.64 3.34 -13.84
N THR A 280 -17.27 3.25 -12.68
CA THR A 280 -18.70 2.90 -12.59
C THR A 280 -19.64 4.04 -13.02
N ARG A 281 -19.16 5.28 -13.02
CA ARG A 281 -19.89 6.46 -13.55
C ARG A 281 -19.58 6.75 -15.02
N ILE A 282 -18.45 6.31 -15.53
CA ILE A 282 -18.05 6.43 -16.93
C ILE A 282 -18.28 5.07 -17.57
N GLY A 283 -19.53 4.82 -17.96
CA GLY A 283 -20.03 3.77 -18.84
C GLY A 283 -19.19 2.49 -18.97
N LYS A 284 -19.77 1.39 -18.59
CA LYS A 284 -19.68 0.00 -19.08
C LYS A 284 -18.33 -0.63 -19.51
N ASN A 285 -17.24 0.09 -19.57
CA ASN A 285 -15.93 -0.48 -19.88
C ASN A 285 -15.17 -0.82 -18.59
N ARG A 286 -15.51 -1.99 -18.04
CA ARG A 286 -14.71 -2.64 -17.01
C ARG A 286 -13.47 -3.24 -17.66
N THR A 287 -12.46 -2.45 -17.89
CA THR A 287 -11.14 -2.97 -18.23
C THR A 287 -10.52 -3.49 -16.92
N GLY A 288 -10.40 -4.80 -16.81
CA GLY A 288 -9.57 -5.41 -15.80
C GLY A 288 -8.12 -4.94 -15.99
N ASN A 289 -7.36 -4.78 -14.91
CA ASN A 289 -5.91 -4.65 -15.02
C ASN A 289 -5.33 -6.02 -15.31
N ARG A 290 -4.79 -6.18 -16.48
CA ARG A 290 -3.96 -7.34 -16.86
C ARG A 290 -2.55 -7.11 -16.43
#